data_1cbe0910649715c7c6012cfbb51ffbaf
#
_entry.id   1cbe0910649715c7c6012cfbb51ffbaf
#
_cell.length_a   1.000
_cell.length_b   1.000
_cell.length_c   1.000
_cell.angle_alpha   90.00
_cell.angle_beta   90.00
_cell.angle_gamma   90.00
#
_symmetry.space_group_name_H-M   'P 1'
#
loop_
_entity.id
_entity.type
_entity.pdbx_description
1 polymer ?
#
loop_
_entity_poly.entity_id
_entity_poly.type
_entity_poly.pdbx_seq_one_letter_code
_entity_poly.pdbx_strand_id
1 'polypeptide(L)'
;MKVQNKWIRAAIPALLLHCSIGTVYCWSIFSQEIADYIGFSKGATEWAFSFAIFFLGMSAAFLGNVVEKDIHRSSLIAALCFAGGMAGTGFFIWYGGNNPGSVLALIGIYICYGFIMGVGLGTGYLSPVKTLMLWFSDRKGLATGLAVAGFGAAKAIASPIMQTLLDSLGDGGIYKMFFILACVYFVMMFVGHLLLAKPEGWHEPTGADKGPG
;
A
#
# COMPACT_ATOMS: atom_id res chain seq x y z
N MET A 1 -22.56 22.19 1.15
CA MET A 1 -21.47 22.46 2.13
C MET A 1 -20.54 21.27 2.14
N LYS A 2 -19.28 21.42 1.72
CA LYS A 2 -18.28 20.35 1.86
C LYS A 2 -17.92 20.20 3.34
N VAL A 3 -17.89 18.99 3.83
CA VAL A 3 -17.52 18.71 5.23
C VAL A 3 -16.06 19.09 5.45
N GLN A 4 -15.82 20.14 6.27
CA GLN A 4 -14.50 20.66 6.64
C GLN A 4 -14.04 20.06 7.98
N ASN A 5 -14.03 18.74 8.08
CA ASN A 5 -13.61 18.04 9.29
C ASN A 5 -12.29 17.30 9.03
N LYS A 6 -11.23 17.73 9.71
CA LYS A 6 -9.88 17.15 9.58
C LYS A 6 -9.83 15.65 9.88
N TRP A 7 -10.67 15.15 10.74
CA TRP A 7 -10.72 13.72 11.03
C TRP A 7 -11.30 12.92 9.88
N ILE A 8 -12.38 13.43 9.24
CA ILE A 8 -13.03 12.77 8.11
C ILE A 8 -12.22 12.93 6.80
N ARG A 9 -11.57 14.09 6.62
CA ARG A 9 -10.89 14.44 5.36
C ARG A 9 -9.40 14.10 5.33
N ALA A 10 -8.78 13.82 6.47
CA ALA A 10 -7.37 13.50 6.56
C ALA A 10 -7.08 12.27 7.43
N ALA A 11 -7.52 12.23 8.69
CA ALA A 11 -7.14 11.16 9.61
C ALA A 11 -7.73 9.80 9.24
N ILE A 12 -9.04 9.71 9.02
CA ILE A 12 -9.70 8.45 8.62
C ILE A 12 -9.16 7.93 7.28
N PRO A 13 -9.12 8.74 6.20
CA PRO A 13 -8.56 8.25 4.94
C PRO A 13 -7.08 7.90 5.04
N ALA A 14 -6.29 8.60 5.86
CA ALA A 14 -4.90 8.23 6.11
C ALA A 14 -4.79 6.86 6.77
N LEU A 15 -5.61 6.55 7.77
CA LEU A 15 -5.65 5.23 8.40
C LEU A 15 -6.08 4.15 7.42
N LEU A 16 -7.10 4.38 6.60
CA LEU A 16 -7.56 3.42 5.59
C LEU A 16 -6.46 3.09 4.57
N LEU A 17 -5.78 4.09 4.06
CA LEU A 17 -4.67 3.91 3.10
C LEU A 17 -3.45 3.26 3.78
N HIS A 18 -3.01 3.77 4.91
CA HIS A 18 -1.80 3.29 5.58
C HIS A 18 -1.97 1.90 6.19
N CYS A 19 -3.13 1.56 6.76
CA CYS A 19 -3.41 0.20 7.22
C CYS A 19 -3.46 -0.81 6.07
N SER A 20 -3.91 -0.40 4.90
CA SER A 20 -3.89 -1.25 3.71
C SER A 20 -2.45 -1.50 3.23
N ILE A 21 -1.70 -0.45 2.94
CA ILE A 21 -0.34 -0.57 2.38
C ILE A 21 0.69 -1.11 3.39
N GLY A 22 0.49 -0.87 4.68
CA GLY A 22 1.37 -1.38 5.75
C GLY A 22 1.36 -2.91 5.86
N THR A 23 0.38 -3.57 5.27
CA THR A 23 0.32 -5.04 5.21
C THR A 23 1.41 -5.68 4.34
N VAL A 24 2.20 -4.89 3.62
CA VAL A 24 3.41 -5.37 2.94
C VAL A 24 4.36 -6.10 3.91
N TYR A 25 4.40 -5.69 5.16
CA TYR A 25 5.19 -6.36 6.19
C TYR A 25 4.66 -7.74 6.61
N CYS A 26 3.44 -8.10 6.21
CA CYS A 26 2.88 -9.44 6.43
C CYS A 26 3.50 -10.50 5.52
N TRP A 27 4.29 -10.13 4.51
CA TRP A 27 4.94 -11.06 3.59
C TRP A 27 5.71 -12.17 4.31
N SER A 28 6.39 -11.83 5.40
CA SER A 28 7.17 -12.78 6.20
C SER A 28 6.33 -13.91 6.83
N ILE A 29 5.01 -13.75 6.93
CA ILE A 29 4.12 -14.75 7.54
C ILE A 29 3.92 -15.93 6.59
N PHE A 30 3.79 -15.65 5.30
CA PHE A 30 3.43 -16.65 4.29
C PHE A 30 4.47 -16.83 3.17
N SER A 31 5.63 -16.19 3.27
CA SER A 31 6.68 -16.31 2.25
C SER A 31 7.20 -17.75 2.10
N GLN A 32 7.28 -18.51 3.19
CA GLN A 32 7.64 -19.93 3.14
C GLN A 32 6.57 -20.75 2.44
N GLU A 33 5.31 -20.53 2.77
CA GLU A 33 4.20 -21.25 2.17
C GLU A 33 4.08 -20.95 0.66
N ILE A 34 4.31 -19.70 0.25
CA ILE A 34 4.38 -19.35 -1.17
C ILE A 34 5.54 -20.11 -1.83
N ALA A 35 6.72 -20.11 -1.22
CA ALA A 35 7.91 -20.79 -1.76
C ALA A 35 7.64 -22.29 -1.99
N ASP A 36 7.09 -22.94 -1.00
CA ASP A 36 6.75 -24.37 -1.06
C ASP A 36 5.69 -24.64 -2.14
N TYR A 37 4.69 -23.77 -2.24
CA TYR A 37 3.59 -23.91 -3.20
C TYR A 37 4.04 -23.73 -4.66
N ILE A 38 4.94 -22.80 -4.94
CA ILE A 38 5.45 -22.54 -6.30
C ILE A 38 6.72 -23.32 -6.65
N GLY A 39 7.31 -24.06 -5.70
CA GLY A 39 8.50 -24.88 -5.91
C GLY A 39 9.81 -24.10 -5.97
N PHE A 40 9.97 -23.08 -5.14
CA PHE A 40 11.19 -22.29 -4.99
C PHE A 40 11.67 -22.25 -3.54
N SER A 41 12.89 -21.74 -3.32
CA SER A 41 13.40 -21.49 -1.98
C SER A 41 12.75 -20.27 -1.35
N LYS A 42 12.67 -20.23 0.00
CA LYS A 42 12.23 -19.06 0.74
C LYS A 42 13.03 -17.81 0.36
N GLY A 43 14.34 -17.94 0.21
CA GLY A 43 15.19 -16.82 -0.21
C GLY A 43 14.78 -16.21 -1.54
N ALA A 44 14.36 -17.03 -2.51
CA ALA A 44 13.85 -16.53 -3.79
C ALA A 44 12.56 -15.72 -3.62
N THR A 45 11.65 -16.14 -2.74
CA THR A 45 10.40 -15.41 -2.49
C THR A 45 10.60 -14.14 -1.65
N GLU A 46 11.58 -14.10 -0.77
CA GLU A 46 11.90 -12.91 0.03
C GLU A 46 12.39 -11.71 -0.82
N TRP A 47 12.98 -11.96 -1.98
CA TRP A 47 13.32 -10.89 -2.91
C TRP A 47 12.12 -10.07 -3.37
N ALA A 48 10.93 -10.65 -3.41
CA ALA A 48 9.71 -9.89 -3.74
C ALA A 48 9.45 -8.76 -2.75
N PHE A 49 9.63 -9.02 -1.45
CA PHE A 49 9.54 -8.01 -0.41
C PHE A 49 10.64 -6.94 -0.55
N SER A 50 11.88 -7.36 -0.81
CA SER A 50 13.00 -6.44 -1.00
C SER A 50 12.75 -5.48 -2.16
N PHE A 51 12.25 -5.98 -3.29
CA PHE A 51 11.84 -5.14 -4.43
C PHE A 51 10.68 -4.21 -4.07
N ALA A 52 9.69 -4.68 -3.31
CA ALA A 52 8.58 -3.84 -2.87
C ALA A 52 9.06 -2.63 -2.06
N ILE A 53 9.97 -2.83 -1.12
CA ILE A 53 10.56 -1.76 -0.31
C ILE A 53 11.46 -0.85 -1.14
N PHE A 54 12.25 -1.42 -2.05
CA PHE A 54 13.07 -0.62 -2.97
C PHE A 54 12.21 0.31 -3.84
N PHE A 55 11.18 -0.24 -4.48
CA PHE A 55 10.28 0.56 -5.33
C PHE A 55 9.36 1.49 -4.54
N LEU A 56 9.05 1.17 -3.28
CA LEU A 56 8.43 2.14 -2.37
C LEU A 56 9.29 3.40 -2.25
N GLY A 57 10.57 3.24 -1.94
CA GLY A 57 11.50 4.35 -1.82
C GLY A 57 11.67 5.13 -3.12
N MET A 58 11.88 4.41 -4.23
CA MET A 58 12.04 5.02 -5.56
C MET A 58 10.78 5.78 -6.00
N SER A 59 9.61 5.18 -5.87
CA SER A 59 8.36 5.84 -6.24
C SER A 59 8.06 7.06 -5.36
N ALA A 60 8.34 6.99 -4.06
CA ALA A 60 8.22 8.13 -3.16
C ALA A 60 9.15 9.28 -3.58
N ALA A 61 10.40 8.97 -3.96
CA ALA A 61 11.38 9.96 -4.39
C ALA A 61 10.99 10.63 -5.72
N PHE A 62 10.63 9.83 -6.73
CA PHE A 62 10.37 10.35 -8.08
C PHE A 62 8.94 10.87 -8.29
N LEU A 63 7.96 10.29 -7.61
CA LEU A 63 6.55 10.67 -7.75
C LEU A 63 6.09 11.68 -6.68
N GLY A 64 6.97 12.11 -5.79
CA GLY A 64 6.64 13.09 -4.75
C GLY A 64 6.01 14.37 -5.31
N ASN A 65 6.55 14.89 -6.40
CA ASN A 65 6.01 16.08 -7.09
C ASN A 65 4.60 15.84 -7.68
N VAL A 66 4.32 14.63 -8.16
CA VAL A 66 3.00 14.25 -8.67
C VAL A 66 1.98 14.19 -7.52
N VAL A 67 2.40 13.64 -6.38
CA VAL A 67 1.58 13.57 -5.17
C VAL A 67 1.25 14.97 -4.66
N GLU A 68 2.22 15.89 -4.67
CA GLU A 68 2.02 17.27 -4.22
C GLU A 68 1.02 18.02 -5.09
N LYS A 69 1.09 17.82 -6.41
CA LYS A 69 0.19 18.49 -7.36
C LYS A 69 -1.24 17.98 -7.29
N ASP A 70 -1.43 16.67 -7.16
CA ASP A 70 -2.75 16.06 -7.17
C ASP A 70 -2.83 14.85 -6.23
N ILE A 71 -3.31 15.11 -5.01
CA ILE A 71 -3.48 14.07 -3.96
C ILE A 71 -4.51 13.01 -4.39
N HIS A 72 -5.59 13.41 -5.07
CA HIS A 72 -6.63 12.49 -5.51
C HIS A 72 -6.13 11.54 -6.60
N ARG A 73 -5.42 12.08 -7.57
CA ARG A 73 -4.80 11.25 -8.63
C ARG A 73 -3.80 10.27 -8.03
N SER A 74 -2.97 10.72 -7.10
CA SER A 74 -1.97 9.89 -6.44
C SER A 74 -2.60 8.78 -5.60
N SER A 75 -3.64 9.08 -4.83
CA SER A 75 -4.35 8.08 -4.02
C SER A 75 -5.09 7.05 -4.87
N LEU A 76 -5.62 7.46 -6.04
CA LEU A 76 -6.22 6.53 -6.99
C LEU A 76 -5.17 5.60 -7.63
N ILE A 77 -4.03 6.15 -8.04
CA ILE A 77 -2.91 5.35 -8.55
C ILE A 77 -2.46 4.35 -7.48
N ALA A 78 -2.35 4.79 -6.23
CA ALA A 78 -1.99 3.91 -5.11
C ALA A 78 -2.99 2.76 -4.94
N ALA A 79 -4.29 3.03 -4.96
CA ALA A 79 -5.33 2.01 -4.84
C ALA A 79 -5.27 1.00 -5.98
N LEU A 80 -5.15 1.46 -7.22
CA LEU A 80 -5.08 0.61 -8.40
C LEU A 80 -3.79 -0.22 -8.44
N CYS A 81 -2.63 0.40 -8.18
CA CYS A 81 -1.35 -0.29 -8.19
C CYS A 81 -1.24 -1.30 -7.04
N PHE A 82 -1.68 -0.95 -5.84
CA PHE A 82 -1.61 -1.85 -4.70
C PHE A 82 -2.54 -3.05 -4.86
N ALA A 83 -3.81 -2.81 -5.15
CA ALA A 83 -4.79 -3.88 -5.37
C ALA A 83 -4.48 -4.71 -6.62
N GLY A 84 -4.07 -4.07 -7.71
CA GLY A 84 -3.64 -4.74 -8.93
C GLY A 84 -2.40 -5.59 -8.73
N GLY A 85 -1.42 -5.10 -7.97
CA GLY A 85 -0.23 -5.85 -7.58
C GLY A 85 -0.55 -7.07 -6.71
N MET A 86 -1.48 -6.94 -5.76
CA MET A 86 -1.97 -8.06 -4.95
C MET A 86 -2.68 -9.11 -5.80
N ALA A 87 -3.59 -8.69 -6.67
CA ALA A 87 -4.31 -9.60 -7.57
C ALA A 87 -3.36 -10.31 -8.54
N GLY A 88 -2.41 -9.59 -9.15
CA GLY A 88 -1.39 -10.15 -10.02
C GLY A 88 -0.49 -11.13 -9.30
N THR A 89 -0.11 -10.84 -8.06
CA THR A 89 0.66 -11.76 -7.20
C THR A 89 -0.13 -13.05 -6.94
N GLY A 90 -1.41 -12.93 -6.61
CA GLY A 90 -2.31 -14.09 -6.45
C GLY A 90 -2.39 -14.95 -7.71
N PHE A 91 -2.50 -14.31 -8.88
CA PHE A 91 -2.49 -15.00 -10.17
C PHE A 91 -1.18 -15.78 -10.40
N PHE A 92 -0.02 -15.17 -10.18
CA PHE A 92 1.26 -15.85 -10.39
C PHE A 92 1.56 -16.91 -9.32
N ILE A 93 1.05 -16.77 -8.11
CA ILE A 93 1.09 -17.86 -7.11
C ILE A 93 0.26 -19.05 -7.60
N TRP A 94 -0.96 -18.82 -8.07
CA TRP A 94 -1.80 -19.87 -8.65
C TRP A 94 -1.12 -20.54 -9.85
N TYR A 95 -0.57 -19.74 -10.76
CA TYR A 95 0.14 -20.25 -11.94
C TYR A 95 1.36 -21.09 -11.52
N GLY A 96 2.15 -20.63 -10.56
CA GLY A 96 3.31 -21.32 -10.04
C GLY A 96 2.95 -22.64 -9.33
N GLY A 97 1.84 -22.66 -8.61
CA GLY A 97 1.33 -23.88 -7.98
C GLY A 97 0.93 -24.96 -9.00
N ASN A 98 0.40 -24.55 -10.16
CA ASN A 98 0.11 -25.47 -11.27
C ASN A 98 1.36 -25.82 -12.12
N ASN A 99 2.41 -25.04 -12.02
CA ASN A 99 3.68 -25.23 -12.75
C ASN A 99 4.87 -25.05 -11.79
N PRO A 100 5.10 -25.97 -10.84
CA PRO A 100 6.15 -25.83 -9.83
C PRO A 100 7.53 -25.66 -10.47
N GLY A 101 8.31 -24.71 -9.95
CA GLY A 101 9.63 -24.36 -10.47
C GLY A 101 9.59 -23.43 -11.70
N SER A 102 8.42 -22.92 -12.09
CA SER A 102 8.31 -21.97 -13.20
C SER A 102 8.95 -20.62 -12.88
N VAL A 103 10.03 -20.28 -13.57
CA VAL A 103 10.69 -18.99 -13.46
C VAL A 103 9.74 -17.83 -13.82
N LEU A 104 8.79 -18.07 -14.75
CA LEU A 104 7.78 -17.07 -15.12
C LEU A 104 6.90 -16.69 -13.92
N ALA A 105 6.51 -17.67 -13.10
CA ALA A 105 5.75 -17.41 -11.87
C ALA A 105 6.53 -16.53 -10.90
N LEU A 106 7.80 -16.84 -10.68
CA LEU A 106 8.67 -16.07 -9.78
C LEU A 106 8.89 -14.64 -10.27
N ILE A 107 9.20 -14.47 -11.55
CA ILE A 107 9.36 -13.14 -12.17
C ILE A 107 8.05 -12.36 -12.10
N GLY A 108 6.91 -13.01 -12.36
CA GLY A 108 5.59 -12.40 -12.25
C GLY A 108 5.30 -11.89 -10.84
N ILE A 109 5.67 -12.65 -9.81
CA ILE A 109 5.56 -12.21 -8.40
C ILE A 109 6.47 -11.01 -8.15
N TYR A 110 7.71 -11.00 -8.64
CA TYR A 110 8.63 -9.87 -8.49
C TYR A 110 8.09 -8.60 -9.14
N ILE A 111 7.47 -8.71 -10.32
CA ILE A 111 6.87 -7.57 -11.00
C ILE A 111 5.61 -7.10 -10.28
N CYS A 112 4.69 -7.99 -9.96
CA CYS A 112 3.40 -7.62 -9.38
C CYS A 112 3.54 -7.16 -7.93
N TYR A 113 4.19 -7.95 -7.08
CA TYR A 113 4.37 -7.61 -5.67
C TYR A 113 5.49 -6.58 -5.46
N GLY A 114 6.61 -6.73 -6.15
CA GLY A 114 7.76 -5.84 -6.01
C GLY A 114 7.55 -4.49 -6.69
N PHE A 115 7.37 -4.49 -8.00
CA PHE A 115 7.33 -3.23 -8.77
C PHE A 115 5.96 -2.55 -8.69
N ILE A 116 4.88 -3.20 -9.13
CA ILE A 116 3.55 -2.58 -9.23
C ILE A 116 3.04 -2.19 -7.85
N MET A 117 3.08 -3.12 -6.90
CA MET A 117 2.67 -2.85 -5.53
C MET A 117 3.61 -1.85 -4.84
N GLY A 118 4.91 -1.88 -5.14
CA GLY A 118 5.89 -0.92 -4.64
C GLY A 118 5.59 0.52 -5.06
N VAL A 119 5.16 0.75 -6.30
CA VAL A 119 4.68 2.06 -6.77
C VAL A 119 3.42 2.48 -5.99
N GLY A 120 2.51 1.55 -5.78
CA GLY A 120 1.32 1.78 -4.95
C GLY A 120 1.66 2.11 -3.49
N LEU A 121 2.70 1.47 -2.94
CA LEU A 121 3.20 1.75 -1.59
C LEU A 121 3.74 3.17 -1.45
N GLY A 122 4.58 3.62 -2.38
CA GLY A 122 5.18 4.95 -2.32
C GLY A 122 4.16 6.07 -2.49
N THR A 123 3.30 5.98 -3.49
CA THR A 123 2.23 6.97 -3.72
C THR A 123 1.17 6.93 -2.62
N GLY A 124 0.80 5.74 -2.14
CA GLY A 124 -0.17 5.53 -1.07
C GLY A 124 0.34 5.93 0.32
N TYR A 125 1.65 5.98 0.51
CA TYR A 125 2.24 6.51 1.73
C TYR A 125 2.25 8.05 1.73
N LEU A 126 2.72 8.65 0.64
CA LEU A 126 2.90 10.10 0.56
C LEU A 126 1.58 10.88 0.53
N SER A 127 0.55 10.39 -0.19
CA SER A 127 -0.72 11.11 -0.32
C SER A 127 -1.40 11.43 1.02
N PRO A 128 -1.57 10.45 1.93
CA PRO A 128 -2.12 10.74 3.26
C PRO A 128 -1.19 11.56 4.14
N VAL A 129 0.14 11.33 4.08
CA VAL A 129 1.11 12.09 4.87
C VAL A 129 1.03 13.57 4.52
N LYS A 130 1.06 13.90 3.23
CA LYS A 130 0.93 15.29 2.76
C LYS A 130 -0.38 15.92 3.21
N THR A 131 -1.49 15.19 3.10
CA THR A 131 -2.81 15.66 3.54
C THR A 131 -2.85 15.90 5.05
N LEU A 132 -2.34 14.97 5.85
CA LEU A 132 -2.26 15.13 7.30
C LEU A 132 -1.45 16.37 7.70
N MET A 133 -0.31 16.60 7.05
CA MET A 133 0.53 17.76 7.32
C MET A 133 -0.18 19.09 7.02
N LEU A 134 -1.05 19.13 6.02
CA LEU A 134 -1.85 20.31 5.69
C LEU A 134 -2.94 20.58 6.74
N TRP A 135 -3.67 19.55 7.18
CA TRP A 135 -4.77 19.70 8.13
C TRP A 135 -4.33 19.86 9.59
N PHE A 136 -3.18 19.31 9.95
CA PHE A 136 -2.60 19.35 11.30
C PHE A 136 -1.30 20.15 11.33
N SER A 137 -1.24 21.26 10.57
CA SER A 137 -0.06 22.13 10.48
C SER A 137 0.38 22.72 11.84
N ASP A 138 -0.59 22.92 12.76
CA ASP A 138 -0.39 23.33 14.15
C ASP A 138 0.13 22.21 15.06
N ARG A 139 -0.02 20.95 14.64
CA ARG A 139 0.34 19.74 15.40
C ARG A 139 1.07 18.72 14.53
N LYS A 140 2.20 19.10 13.95
CA LYS A 140 2.97 18.24 13.03
C LYS A 140 3.35 16.89 13.63
N GLY A 141 3.64 16.85 14.95
CA GLY A 141 3.91 15.60 15.66
C GLY A 141 2.72 14.63 15.65
N LEU A 142 1.49 15.13 15.80
CA LEU A 142 0.29 14.32 15.70
C LEU A 142 0.08 13.81 14.27
N ALA A 143 0.29 14.66 13.26
CA ALA A 143 0.20 14.27 11.86
C ALA A 143 1.18 13.13 11.52
N THR A 144 2.45 13.27 11.91
CA THR A 144 3.47 12.23 11.72
C THR A 144 3.13 10.97 12.51
N GLY A 145 2.67 11.11 13.75
CA GLY A 145 2.28 10.00 14.60
C GLY A 145 1.14 9.18 14.00
N LEU A 146 0.09 9.83 13.47
CA LEU A 146 -1.01 9.16 12.79
C LEU A 146 -0.56 8.40 11.54
N ALA A 147 0.32 9.01 10.75
CA ALA A 147 0.87 8.38 9.55
C ALA A 147 1.68 7.12 9.89
N VAL A 148 2.62 7.23 10.80
CA VAL A 148 3.50 6.12 11.20
C VAL A 148 2.72 5.03 11.95
N ALA A 149 1.79 5.42 12.84
CA ALA A 149 0.99 4.47 13.60
C ALA A 149 0.10 3.62 12.68
N GLY A 150 -0.59 4.23 11.72
CA GLY A 150 -1.42 3.51 10.76
C GLY A 150 -0.62 2.50 9.94
N PHE A 151 0.53 2.93 9.42
CA PHE A 151 1.41 2.08 8.62
C PHE A 151 2.07 0.96 9.45
N GLY A 152 2.59 1.30 10.62
CA GLY A 152 3.27 0.33 11.50
C GLY A 152 2.32 -0.67 12.17
N ALA A 153 1.11 -0.23 12.56
CA ALA A 153 0.11 -1.10 13.20
C ALA A 153 -0.56 -2.09 12.23
N ALA A 154 -0.46 -1.85 10.93
CA ALA A 154 -1.12 -2.66 9.91
C ALA A 154 -0.78 -4.17 10.04
N LYS A 155 0.48 -4.50 10.26
CA LYS A 155 0.91 -5.90 10.45
C LYS A 155 0.24 -6.53 11.67
N ALA A 156 0.20 -5.83 12.79
CA ALA A 156 -0.38 -6.36 14.02
C ALA A 156 -1.88 -6.64 13.88
N ILE A 157 -2.60 -5.80 13.12
CA ILE A 157 -4.02 -5.97 12.86
C ILE A 157 -4.26 -7.04 11.79
N ALA A 158 -3.52 -7.00 10.70
CA ALA A 158 -3.76 -7.86 9.55
C ALA A 158 -3.25 -9.30 9.74
N SER A 159 -2.16 -9.50 10.48
CA SER A 159 -1.57 -10.84 10.65
C SER A 159 -2.54 -11.90 11.17
N PRO A 160 -3.27 -11.68 12.28
CA PRO A 160 -4.22 -12.67 12.76
C PRO A 160 -5.39 -12.90 11.79
N ILE A 161 -5.83 -11.85 11.09
CA ILE A 161 -6.90 -11.95 10.10
C ILE A 161 -6.44 -12.79 8.91
N MET A 162 -5.24 -12.52 8.39
CA MET A 162 -4.66 -13.26 7.27
C MET A 162 -4.44 -14.74 7.64
N GLN A 163 -3.91 -15.02 8.84
CA GLN A 163 -3.70 -16.39 9.29
C GLN A 163 -5.01 -17.15 9.40
N THR A 164 -6.02 -16.57 10.04
CA THR A 164 -7.35 -17.19 10.15
C THR A 164 -7.98 -17.42 8.78
N LEU A 165 -7.83 -16.45 7.86
CA LEU A 165 -8.33 -16.58 6.49
C LEU A 165 -7.62 -17.73 5.76
N LEU A 166 -6.31 -17.81 5.87
CA LEU A 166 -5.51 -18.86 5.25
C LEU A 166 -5.90 -20.24 5.76
N ASP A 167 -6.01 -20.39 7.09
CA ASP A 167 -6.42 -21.64 7.73
C ASP A 167 -7.83 -22.08 7.28
N SER A 168 -8.74 -21.13 7.03
CA SER A 168 -10.11 -21.40 6.60
C SER A 168 -10.24 -21.77 5.12
N LEU A 169 -9.30 -21.35 4.29
CA LEU A 169 -9.35 -21.56 2.82
C LEU A 169 -8.82 -22.95 2.38
N GLY A 170 -8.06 -23.63 3.24
CA GLY A 170 -7.49 -24.96 2.95
C GLY A 170 -6.51 -24.96 1.78
N ASP A 171 -6.41 -26.10 1.09
CA ASP A 171 -5.47 -26.29 -0.03
C ASP A 171 -5.62 -25.22 -1.11
N GLY A 172 -4.51 -24.63 -1.51
CA GLY A 172 -4.49 -23.50 -2.44
C GLY A 172 -5.00 -22.19 -1.83
N GLY A 173 -5.18 -22.13 -0.51
CA GLY A 173 -5.67 -20.96 0.20
C GLY A 173 -4.82 -19.72 0.00
N ILE A 174 -3.50 -19.89 -0.22
CA ILE A 174 -2.57 -18.77 -0.35
C ILE A 174 -2.93 -17.84 -1.54
N TYR A 175 -3.17 -18.36 -2.74
CA TYR A 175 -3.52 -17.51 -3.87
C TYR A 175 -4.93 -16.93 -3.74
N LYS A 176 -5.87 -17.70 -3.17
CA LYS A 176 -7.24 -17.22 -2.90
C LYS A 176 -7.24 -16.06 -1.91
N MET A 177 -6.42 -16.15 -0.85
CA MET A 177 -6.23 -15.07 0.12
C MET A 177 -5.75 -13.79 -0.56
N PHE A 178 -4.80 -13.85 -1.49
CA PHE A 178 -4.33 -12.68 -2.22
C PHE A 178 -5.43 -12.03 -3.05
N PHE A 179 -6.30 -12.79 -3.71
CA PHE A 179 -7.45 -12.23 -4.44
C PHE A 179 -8.48 -11.58 -3.53
N ILE A 180 -8.79 -12.22 -2.39
CA ILE A 180 -9.72 -11.65 -1.40
C ILE A 180 -9.16 -10.35 -0.83
N LEU A 181 -7.88 -10.35 -0.45
CA LEU A 181 -7.22 -9.15 0.08
C LEU A 181 -7.10 -8.05 -0.96
N ALA A 182 -6.89 -8.37 -2.23
CA ALA A 182 -6.89 -7.39 -3.32
C ALA A 182 -8.22 -6.64 -3.38
N CYS A 183 -9.34 -7.35 -3.29
CA CYS A 183 -10.67 -6.74 -3.24
C CYS A 183 -10.87 -5.88 -1.99
N VAL A 184 -10.52 -6.39 -0.82
CA VAL A 184 -10.67 -5.67 0.45
C VAL A 184 -9.82 -4.40 0.45
N TYR A 185 -8.56 -4.48 0.05
CA TYR A 185 -7.68 -3.31 0.01
C TYR A 185 -8.11 -2.30 -1.04
N PHE A 186 -8.59 -2.75 -2.19
CA PHE A 186 -9.16 -1.84 -3.19
C PHE A 186 -10.32 -1.04 -2.62
N VAL A 187 -11.26 -1.68 -1.95
CA VAL A 187 -12.41 -1.01 -1.32
C VAL A 187 -11.94 -0.03 -0.25
N MET A 188 -11.06 -0.44 0.66
CA MET A 188 -10.54 0.42 1.73
C MET A 188 -9.80 1.63 1.17
N MET A 189 -8.91 1.42 0.22
CA MET A 189 -8.10 2.49 -0.37
C MET A 189 -8.93 3.40 -1.26
N PHE A 190 -9.93 2.88 -1.96
CA PHE A 190 -10.85 3.68 -2.76
C PHE A 190 -11.74 4.57 -1.90
N VAL A 191 -12.26 4.04 -0.80
CA VAL A 191 -12.99 4.86 0.20
C VAL A 191 -12.07 5.93 0.78
N GLY A 192 -10.84 5.58 1.13
CA GLY A 192 -9.82 6.53 1.56
C GLY A 192 -9.53 7.61 0.51
N HIS A 193 -9.41 7.23 -0.76
CA HIS A 193 -9.26 8.14 -1.88
C HIS A 193 -10.44 9.13 -2.00
N LEU A 194 -11.67 8.66 -1.86
CA LEU A 194 -12.86 9.52 -1.93
C LEU A 194 -12.97 10.50 -0.76
N LEU A 195 -12.55 10.09 0.43
CA LEU A 195 -12.60 10.92 1.63
C LEU A 195 -11.45 11.93 1.70
N LEU A 196 -10.30 11.60 1.15
CA LEU A 196 -9.09 12.40 1.22
C LEU A 196 -9.31 13.74 0.49
N ALA A 197 -9.07 14.85 1.18
CA ALA A 197 -9.21 16.18 0.59
C ALA A 197 -8.24 17.18 1.24
N LYS A 198 -7.80 18.17 0.47
CA LYS A 198 -7.07 19.34 0.99
C LYS A 198 -8.02 20.27 1.74
N PRO A 199 -7.53 21.08 2.72
CA PRO A 199 -8.33 22.13 3.37
C PRO A 199 -8.85 23.16 2.33
N GLU A 200 -10.05 23.69 2.53
CA GLU A 200 -10.55 24.80 1.69
C GLU A 200 -9.68 26.05 1.88
N GLY A 201 -9.40 26.73 0.75
CA GLY A 201 -8.57 27.93 0.77
C GLY A 201 -7.06 27.65 0.75
N TRP A 202 -6.65 26.40 0.75
CA TRP A 202 -5.23 26.07 0.58
C TRP A 202 -4.82 26.25 -0.89
N HIS A 203 -3.82 27.09 -1.11
CA HIS A 203 -3.16 27.29 -2.40
C HIS A 203 -1.71 26.85 -2.27
N GLU A 204 -1.14 26.28 -3.35
CA GLU A 204 0.29 26.02 -3.37
C GLU A 204 1.06 27.33 -3.10
N PRO A 205 2.07 27.34 -2.21
CA PRO A 205 2.93 28.49 -2.03
C PRO A 205 3.55 28.86 -3.36
N THR A 206 3.19 30.02 -3.88
CA THR A 206 3.87 30.58 -5.05
C THR A 206 5.31 30.92 -4.66
N GLY A 207 6.23 30.94 -5.62
CA GLY A 207 7.66 31.19 -5.35
C GLY A 207 7.94 32.50 -4.57
N ALA A 208 6.96 33.39 -4.46
CA ALA A 208 7.01 34.63 -3.67
C ALA A 208 6.86 34.36 -2.15
N ASP A 209 6.25 33.24 -1.74
CA ASP A 209 6.06 32.87 -0.34
C ASP A 209 7.23 32.07 0.25
N LYS A 210 8.20 31.71 -0.57
CA LYS A 210 9.45 31.11 -0.12
C LYS A 210 10.36 32.25 0.32
N GLY A 211 10.32 32.56 1.61
CA GLY A 211 11.29 33.48 2.22
C GLY A 211 12.73 33.08 1.88
N PRO A 212 13.70 34.02 1.99
CA PRO A 212 15.09 33.72 1.69
C PRO A 212 15.55 32.57 2.58
N GLY A 213 16.11 31.50 1.94
CA GLY A 213 16.64 30.30 2.59
C GLY A 213 17.89 30.56 3.40
#